data_12881d274239b25fefe351067a33528d
#
_entry.id   12881d274239b25fefe351067a33528d
#
_cell.length_a   1.000
_cell.length_b   1.000
_cell.length_c   1.000
_cell.angle_alpha   90.00
_cell.angle_beta   90.00
_cell.angle_gamma   90.00
#
_symmetry.space_group_name_H-M   'P 1'
#
loop_
_entity.id
_entity.type
_entity.pdbx_description
1 polymer ?
#
loop_
_entity_poly.entity_id
_entity_poly.type
_entity_poly.pdbx_seq_one_letter_code
_entity_poly.pdbx_strand_id
1 'polypeptide(L)'
;MRAMKWLIGLVAAYAVFVLVFEGVYLGLMQPSFEKAECQGFTQAQRRARGDCGIPMIQLSIESTNQTRQTTMLARLEMDDGVYVSAHHWTRGWYHAALAAGEVDGEIDGQLRRYAVEPVVGGEFQRVADRMPLSLPVRFLMGFPPERQILRLDELP
;
A
#
# COMPACT_ATOMS: atom_id res chain seq x y z
N MET A 1 -21.31 -36.22 0.77
CA MET A 1 -21.41 -35.46 -0.50
C MET A 1 -22.14 -34.10 -0.38
N ARG A 2 -23.30 -34.00 0.32
CA ARG A 2 -24.01 -32.70 0.48
C ARG A 2 -23.20 -31.66 1.26
N ALA A 3 -22.60 -32.04 2.42
CA ALA A 3 -21.77 -31.10 3.22
C ALA A 3 -20.57 -30.55 2.46
N MET A 4 -19.92 -31.35 1.63
CA MET A 4 -18.79 -30.91 0.80
C MET A 4 -19.21 -29.88 -0.27
N LYS A 5 -20.39 -30.02 -0.86
CA LYS A 5 -20.93 -29.03 -1.80
C LYS A 5 -21.19 -27.67 -1.13
N TRP A 6 -21.74 -27.70 0.09
CA TRP A 6 -21.96 -26.49 0.89
C TRP A 6 -20.65 -25.82 1.27
N LEU A 7 -19.63 -26.58 1.67
CA LEU A 7 -18.30 -26.04 1.99
C LEU A 7 -17.66 -25.37 0.78
N ILE A 8 -17.70 -26.04 -0.38
CA ILE A 8 -17.18 -25.45 -1.63
C ILE A 8 -17.93 -24.16 -1.97
N GLY A 9 -19.26 -24.14 -1.84
CA GLY A 9 -20.07 -22.94 -2.07
C GLY A 9 -19.70 -21.78 -1.16
N LEU A 10 -19.48 -22.03 0.13
CA LEU A 10 -19.05 -21.01 1.09
C LEU A 10 -17.66 -20.47 0.78
N VAL A 11 -16.71 -21.33 0.43
CA VAL A 11 -15.35 -20.90 0.05
C VAL A 11 -15.39 -20.04 -1.22
N ALA A 12 -16.17 -20.45 -2.24
CA ALA A 12 -16.32 -19.68 -3.46
C ALA A 12 -16.99 -18.33 -3.20
N ALA A 13 -18.04 -18.26 -2.40
CA ALA A 13 -18.70 -17.02 -2.00
C ALA A 13 -17.74 -16.07 -1.26
N TYR A 14 -16.94 -16.61 -0.35
CA TYR A 14 -15.92 -15.82 0.36
C TYR A 14 -14.84 -15.29 -0.60
N ALA A 15 -14.34 -16.10 -1.54
CA ALA A 15 -13.38 -15.66 -2.54
C ALA A 15 -13.92 -14.51 -3.40
N VAL A 16 -15.17 -14.62 -3.87
CA VAL A 16 -15.85 -13.55 -4.62
C VAL A 16 -15.98 -12.28 -3.75
N PHE A 17 -16.40 -12.43 -2.49
CA PHE A 17 -16.50 -11.32 -1.55
C PHE A 17 -15.14 -10.59 -1.40
N VAL A 18 -14.04 -11.32 -1.20
CA VAL A 18 -12.69 -10.73 -1.07
C VAL A 18 -12.29 -9.96 -2.32
N LEU A 19 -12.50 -10.54 -3.51
CA LEU A 19 -12.16 -9.86 -4.78
C LEU A 19 -12.96 -8.56 -4.97
N VAL A 20 -14.26 -8.59 -4.67
CA VAL A 20 -15.11 -7.39 -4.76
C VAL A 20 -14.68 -6.36 -3.72
N PHE A 21 -14.42 -6.79 -2.49
CA PHE A 21 -13.97 -5.91 -1.40
C PHE A 21 -12.64 -5.24 -1.77
N GLU A 22 -11.64 -6.00 -2.23
CA GLU A 22 -10.35 -5.43 -2.64
C GLU A 22 -10.50 -4.46 -3.81
N GLY A 23 -11.32 -4.78 -4.82
CA GLY A 23 -11.58 -3.89 -5.94
C GLY A 23 -12.22 -2.56 -5.53
N VAL A 24 -13.24 -2.61 -4.65
CA VAL A 24 -13.89 -1.41 -4.10
C VAL A 24 -12.92 -0.63 -3.19
N TYR A 25 -12.22 -1.31 -2.31
CA TYR A 25 -11.29 -0.69 -1.36
C TYR A 25 -10.15 0.04 -2.09
N LEU A 26 -9.48 -0.64 -3.03
CA LEU A 26 -8.36 -0.07 -3.79
C LEU A 26 -8.81 1.01 -4.77
N GLY A 27 -9.95 0.79 -5.46
CA GLY A 27 -10.39 1.66 -6.53
C GLY A 27 -11.13 2.92 -6.07
N LEU A 28 -11.94 2.81 -5.00
CA LEU A 28 -12.85 3.87 -4.58
C LEU A 28 -12.48 4.49 -3.23
N MET A 29 -12.01 3.70 -2.27
CA MET A 29 -11.79 4.18 -0.91
C MET A 29 -10.35 4.67 -0.69
N GLN A 30 -9.36 3.98 -1.18
CA GLN A 30 -7.96 4.28 -0.90
C GLN A 30 -7.54 5.70 -1.34
N PRO A 31 -7.95 6.23 -2.50
CA PRO A 31 -7.59 7.60 -2.90
C PRO A 31 -8.10 8.70 -1.94
N SER A 32 -9.13 8.42 -1.15
CA SER A 32 -9.75 9.38 -0.22
C SER A 32 -9.27 9.24 1.23
N PHE A 33 -8.26 8.41 1.51
CA PHE A 33 -7.81 8.18 2.89
C PHE A 33 -7.09 9.36 3.51
N GLU A 34 -6.50 10.23 2.70
CA GLU A 34 -5.89 11.47 3.15
C GLU A 34 -6.83 12.64 2.91
N LYS A 35 -7.08 13.44 3.95
CA LYS A 35 -7.88 14.66 3.80
C LYS A 35 -7.06 15.75 3.09
N ALA A 36 -7.65 16.39 2.08
CA ALA A 36 -7.01 17.46 1.33
C ALA A 36 -6.50 18.61 2.22
N GLU A 37 -7.21 18.88 3.32
CA GLU A 37 -6.83 19.92 4.30
C GLU A 37 -5.55 19.63 5.08
N CYS A 38 -5.07 18.38 5.03
CA CYS A 38 -3.86 17.92 5.72
C CYS A 38 -2.67 17.71 4.78
N GLN A 39 -2.85 17.99 3.50
CA GLN A 39 -1.74 17.98 2.54
C GLN A 39 -0.70 19.02 2.95
N GLY A 40 0.58 18.67 2.89
CA GLY A 40 1.69 19.51 3.33
C GLY A 40 1.92 19.56 4.84
N PHE A 41 1.11 18.88 5.66
CA PHE A 41 1.31 18.83 7.09
C PHE A 41 2.47 17.89 7.45
N THR A 42 3.34 18.36 8.35
CA THR A 42 4.35 17.50 8.98
C THR A 42 3.68 16.42 9.83
N GLN A 43 4.42 15.34 10.12
CA GLN A 43 3.92 14.25 10.98
C GLN A 43 3.45 14.76 12.37
N ALA A 44 4.15 15.77 12.92
CA ALA A 44 3.77 16.39 14.20
C ALA A 44 2.43 17.13 14.09
N GLN A 45 2.21 17.89 13.00
CA GLN A 45 0.95 18.59 12.74
C GLN A 45 -0.21 17.62 12.52
N ARG A 46 0.01 16.52 11.79
CA ARG A 46 -0.97 15.44 11.58
C ARG A 46 -1.37 14.79 12.90
N ARG A 47 -0.40 14.50 13.77
CA ARG A 47 -0.66 13.92 15.11
C ARG A 47 -1.43 14.88 16.00
N ALA A 48 -1.10 16.18 15.97
CA ALA A 48 -1.77 17.20 16.76
C ALA A 48 -3.24 17.39 16.34
N ARG A 49 -3.54 17.30 15.04
CA ARG A 49 -4.89 17.42 14.53
C ARG A 49 -5.72 16.15 14.74
N GLY A 50 -5.10 14.96 14.57
CA GLY A 50 -5.71 13.65 14.87
C GLY A 50 -6.73 13.13 13.87
N ASP A 51 -7.15 13.92 12.88
CA ASP A 51 -8.22 13.57 11.93
C ASP A 51 -7.81 13.62 10.45
N CYS A 52 -6.52 13.67 10.15
CA CYS A 52 -5.98 13.80 8.79
C CYS A 52 -6.14 12.57 7.89
N GLY A 53 -6.47 11.43 8.48
CA GLY A 53 -6.52 10.17 7.75
C GLY A 53 -5.13 9.55 7.54
N ILE A 54 -5.01 8.66 6.56
CA ILE A 54 -3.78 7.93 6.25
C ILE A 54 -2.98 8.73 5.21
N PRO A 55 -1.70 9.07 5.48
CA PRO A 55 -0.86 9.75 4.52
C PRO A 55 -0.70 8.93 3.24
N MET A 56 -0.82 9.55 2.08
CA MET A 56 -0.78 8.89 0.78
C MET A 56 0.40 9.38 -0.06
N ILE A 57 0.87 8.50 -0.94
CA ILE A 57 1.82 8.81 -2.01
C ILE A 57 1.28 8.23 -3.33
N GLN A 58 1.37 8.98 -4.40
CA GLN A 58 1.10 8.50 -5.74
C GLN A 58 2.42 8.08 -6.39
N LEU A 59 2.61 6.79 -6.63
CA LEU A 59 3.76 6.28 -7.35
C LEU A 59 3.44 6.15 -8.84
N SER A 60 4.36 6.62 -9.66
CA SER A 60 4.36 6.43 -11.10
C SER A 60 5.58 5.60 -11.47
N ILE A 61 5.34 4.42 -12.03
CA ILE A 61 6.35 3.42 -12.36
C ILE A 61 6.40 3.29 -13.88
N GLU A 62 7.57 3.51 -14.46
CA GLU A 62 7.77 3.28 -15.88
C GLU A 62 8.15 1.81 -16.11
N SER A 63 7.30 1.10 -16.85
CA SER A 63 7.60 -0.27 -17.26
C SER A 63 8.54 -0.27 -18.46
N THR A 64 9.31 -1.35 -18.61
CA THR A 64 10.22 -1.60 -19.75
C THR A 64 9.55 -1.42 -21.12
N ASN A 65 8.21 -1.51 -21.18
CA ASN A 65 7.41 -1.32 -22.40
C ASN A 65 6.89 0.12 -22.57
N GLN A 66 7.48 1.12 -21.88
CA GLN A 66 7.04 2.52 -21.90
C GLN A 66 5.59 2.73 -21.40
N THR A 67 5.02 1.75 -20.72
CA THR A 67 3.71 1.89 -20.10
C THR A 67 3.91 2.45 -18.69
N ARG A 68 3.35 3.65 -18.42
CA ARG A 68 3.37 4.26 -17.09
C ARG A 68 2.23 3.69 -16.25
N GLN A 69 2.55 3.01 -15.17
CA GLN A 69 1.60 2.55 -14.18
C GLN A 69 1.57 3.53 -13.01
N THR A 70 0.41 4.07 -12.70
CA THR A 70 0.21 4.94 -11.53
C THR A 70 -0.59 4.22 -10.46
N THR A 71 -0.15 4.30 -9.22
CA THR A 71 -0.84 3.69 -8.07
C THR A 71 -0.78 4.62 -6.86
N MET A 72 -1.89 4.70 -6.10
CA MET A 72 -1.98 5.44 -4.85
C MET A 72 -1.74 4.48 -3.69
N LEU A 73 -0.80 4.81 -2.80
CA LEU A 73 -0.39 3.95 -1.70
C LEU A 73 -0.37 4.71 -0.38
N ALA A 74 -0.68 4.01 0.70
CA ALA A 74 -0.41 4.51 2.04
C ALA A 74 1.10 4.60 2.27
N ARG A 75 1.57 5.76 2.72
CA ARG A 75 2.98 5.97 3.07
C ARG A 75 3.19 6.00 4.59
N LEU A 76 4.34 5.54 5.01
CA LEU A 76 4.87 5.75 6.36
C LEU A 76 6.18 6.52 6.23
N GLU A 77 6.21 7.71 6.82
CA GLU A 77 7.44 8.51 6.92
C GLU A 77 8.15 8.19 8.23
N MET A 78 9.43 7.88 8.13
CA MET A 78 10.34 7.69 9.26
C MET A 78 11.58 8.58 9.05
N ASP A 79 12.42 8.69 10.07
CA ASP A 79 13.62 9.54 10.02
C ASP A 79 14.60 9.11 8.92
N ASP A 80 14.53 7.87 8.49
CA ASP A 80 15.42 7.22 7.52
C ASP A 80 14.79 6.99 6.13
N GLY A 81 13.58 7.49 5.87
CA GLY A 81 12.98 7.41 4.54
C GLY A 81 11.45 7.30 4.52
N VAL A 82 10.93 7.14 3.32
CA VAL A 82 9.50 6.90 3.06
C VAL A 82 9.30 5.41 2.78
N TYR A 83 8.31 4.81 3.43
CA TYR A 83 8.01 3.39 3.29
C TYR A 83 6.61 3.19 2.71
N VAL A 84 6.48 2.22 1.81
CA VAL A 84 5.20 1.77 1.23
C VAL A 84 5.06 0.26 1.36
N SER A 85 3.85 -0.22 1.60
CA SER A 85 3.62 -1.65 1.89
C SER A 85 2.65 -2.28 0.89
N ALA A 86 3.06 -3.41 0.31
CA ALA A 86 2.22 -4.27 -0.52
C ALA A 86 1.66 -5.42 0.32
N HIS A 87 0.39 -5.35 0.69
CA HIS A 87 -0.30 -6.35 1.51
C HIS A 87 -1.54 -6.94 0.84
N HIS A 88 -1.87 -6.52 -0.37
CA HIS A 88 -2.92 -7.10 -1.20
C HIS A 88 -2.42 -8.30 -2.02
N TRP A 89 -3.33 -9.13 -2.50
CA TRP A 89 -3.00 -10.28 -3.34
C TRP A 89 -2.34 -9.87 -4.66
N THR A 90 -2.80 -8.78 -5.27
CA THR A 90 -2.24 -8.22 -6.49
C THR A 90 -1.07 -7.29 -6.16
N ARG A 91 0.14 -7.79 -6.26
CA ARG A 91 1.37 -7.04 -5.95
C ARG A 91 2.11 -6.57 -7.20
N GLY A 92 1.39 -6.38 -8.29
CA GLY A 92 2.00 -6.02 -9.58
C GLY A 92 2.88 -4.77 -9.50
N TRP A 93 2.41 -3.72 -8.82
CA TRP A 93 3.16 -2.49 -8.65
C TRP A 93 4.47 -2.70 -7.87
N TYR A 94 4.51 -3.57 -6.87
CA TYR A 94 5.70 -3.87 -6.07
C TYR A 94 6.82 -4.45 -6.94
N HIS A 95 6.48 -5.47 -7.75
CA HIS A 95 7.44 -6.10 -8.65
C HIS A 95 7.88 -5.16 -9.76
N ALA A 96 6.97 -4.33 -10.28
CA ALA A 96 7.28 -3.31 -11.28
C ALA A 96 8.23 -2.25 -10.72
N ALA A 97 8.00 -1.75 -9.49
CA ALA A 97 8.87 -0.78 -8.84
C ALA A 97 10.28 -1.34 -8.59
N LEU A 98 10.39 -2.58 -8.09
CA LEU A 98 11.69 -3.25 -7.91
C LEU A 98 12.41 -3.44 -9.23
N ALA A 99 11.72 -3.82 -10.30
CA ALA A 99 12.32 -4.02 -11.61
C ALA A 99 12.79 -2.70 -12.25
N ALA A 100 12.08 -1.60 -11.96
CA ALA A 100 12.46 -0.27 -12.43
C ALA A 100 13.67 0.30 -11.66
N GLY A 101 13.82 -0.04 -10.36
CA GLY A 101 14.87 0.46 -9.48
C GLY A 101 14.67 1.91 -9.03
N GLU A 102 13.99 2.72 -9.83
CA GLU A 102 13.63 4.11 -9.55
C GLU A 102 12.15 4.35 -9.90
N VAL A 103 11.50 5.23 -9.14
CA VAL A 103 10.11 5.61 -9.37
C VAL A 103 9.91 7.10 -9.15
N ASP A 104 8.91 7.67 -9.81
CA ASP A 104 8.42 8.99 -9.50
C ASP A 104 7.35 8.89 -8.41
N GLY A 105 7.49 9.65 -7.34
CA GLY A 105 6.55 9.74 -6.23
C GLY A 105 6.01 11.15 -6.08
N GLU A 106 4.69 11.30 -6.01
CA GLU A 106 4.05 12.58 -5.72
C GLU A 106 3.49 12.56 -4.30
N ILE A 107 3.98 13.49 -3.48
CA ILE A 107 3.54 13.73 -2.11
C ILE A 107 3.12 15.18 -2.00
N ASP A 108 1.88 15.45 -1.60
CA ASP A 108 1.34 16.79 -1.38
C ASP A 108 1.50 17.72 -2.62
N GLY A 109 1.35 17.15 -3.83
CA GLY A 109 1.50 17.87 -5.10
C GLY A 109 2.96 18.11 -5.52
N GLN A 110 3.93 17.60 -4.76
CA GLN A 110 5.36 17.68 -5.11
C GLN A 110 5.84 16.36 -5.70
N LEU A 111 6.22 16.40 -6.96
CA LEU A 111 6.79 15.27 -7.67
C LEU A 111 8.30 15.18 -7.36
N ARG A 112 8.75 14.00 -6.93
CA ARG A 112 10.15 13.68 -6.64
C ARG A 112 10.50 12.32 -7.19
N ARG A 113 11.78 12.08 -7.43
CA ARG A 113 12.30 10.78 -7.85
C ARG A 113 12.90 10.06 -6.66
N TYR A 114 12.63 8.75 -6.59
CA TYR A 114 13.06 7.89 -5.50
C TYR A 114 13.76 6.65 -6.02
N ALA A 115 14.88 6.27 -5.39
CA ALA A 115 15.42 4.93 -5.48
C ALA A 115 14.55 3.97 -4.67
N VAL A 116 14.41 2.74 -5.16
CA VAL A 116 13.54 1.72 -4.57
C VAL A 116 14.38 0.59 -4.00
N GLU A 117 14.24 0.34 -2.69
CA GLU A 117 14.92 -0.76 -2.02
C GLU A 117 13.93 -1.68 -1.29
N PRO A 118 14.09 -3.02 -1.39
CA PRO A 118 13.27 -3.96 -0.62
C PRO A 118 13.70 -3.96 0.84
N VAL A 119 12.72 -3.83 1.75
CA VAL A 119 12.98 -3.82 3.19
C VAL A 119 12.98 -5.26 3.72
N VAL A 120 14.06 -5.65 4.40
CA VAL A 120 14.26 -7.02 4.92
C VAL A 120 14.83 -7.00 6.35
N GLY A 121 14.79 -8.15 7.03
CA GLY A 121 15.42 -8.34 8.34
C GLY A 121 14.84 -7.47 9.44
N GLY A 122 15.71 -6.88 10.28
CA GLY A 122 15.32 -6.06 11.43
C GLY A 122 14.59 -4.77 11.04
N GLU A 123 14.93 -4.19 9.89
CA GLU A 123 14.23 -3.02 9.35
C GLU A 123 12.78 -3.36 9.00
N PHE A 124 12.55 -4.53 8.39
CA PHE A 124 11.20 -5.01 8.07
C PHE A 124 10.32 -5.07 9.33
N GLN A 125 10.81 -5.67 10.42
CA GLN A 125 10.05 -5.76 11.67
C GLN A 125 9.72 -4.38 12.22
N ARG A 126 10.71 -3.49 12.29
CA ARG A 126 10.55 -2.11 12.78
C ARG A 126 9.46 -1.34 12.00
N VAL A 127 9.45 -1.48 10.68
CA VAL A 127 8.46 -0.81 9.81
C VAL A 127 7.10 -1.50 9.88
N ALA A 128 7.06 -2.83 9.87
CA ALA A 128 5.82 -3.60 9.95
C ALA A 128 5.06 -3.34 11.26
N ASP A 129 5.76 -3.17 12.38
CA ASP A 129 5.17 -2.87 13.68
C ASP A 129 4.48 -1.48 13.72
N ARG A 130 4.89 -0.56 12.85
CA ARG A 130 4.24 0.77 12.71
C ARG A 130 2.98 0.74 11.84
N MET A 131 2.77 -0.32 11.08
CA MET A 131 1.62 -0.51 10.18
C MET A 131 0.89 -1.83 10.49
N PRO A 132 0.36 -2.06 11.70
CA PRO A 132 -0.25 -3.33 12.05
C PRO A 132 -1.53 -3.58 11.23
N LEU A 133 -1.71 -4.81 10.74
CA LEU A 133 -2.96 -5.27 10.15
C LEU A 133 -3.76 -6.07 11.19
N SER A 134 -4.90 -5.54 11.61
CA SER A 134 -5.79 -6.23 12.54
C SER A 134 -6.39 -7.49 11.90
N LEU A 135 -6.75 -8.48 12.74
CA LEU A 135 -7.39 -9.71 12.26
C LEU A 135 -8.65 -9.46 11.42
N PRO A 136 -9.57 -8.55 11.78
CA PRO A 136 -10.72 -8.24 10.93
C PRO A 136 -10.32 -7.73 9.54
N VAL A 137 -9.30 -6.86 9.46
CA VAL A 137 -8.80 -6.37 8.17
C VAL A 137 -8.20 -7.50 7.35
N ARG A 138 -7.40 -8.38 7.96
CA ARG A 138 -6.84 -9.56 7.28
C ARG A 138 -7.93 -10.49 6.75
N PHE A 139 -9.02 -10.68 7.52
CA PHE A 139 -10.18 -11.44 7.07
C PHE A 139 -10.86 -10.81 5.85
N LEU A 140 -11.11 -9.49 5.88
CA LEU A 140 -11.72 -8.76 4.76
C LEU A 140 -10.87 -8.84 3.48
N MET A 141 -9.54 -8.92 3.62
CA MET A 141 -8.56 -9.05 2.53
C MET A 141 -8.26 -10.50 2.15
N GLY A 142 -9.01 -11.49 2.65
CA GLY A 142 -8.82 -12.90 2.32
C GLY A 142 -7.55 -13.54 2.89
N PHE A 143 -7.04 -13.05 4.02
CA PHE A 143 -5.78 -13.49 4.62
C PHE A 143 -4.61 -13.45 3.63
N PRO A 144 -4.25 -12.27 3.09
CA PRO A 144 -3.17 -12.15 2.13
C PRO A 144 -1.86 -12.70 2.72
N PRO A 145 -0.91 -13.14 1.88
CA PRO A 145 0.41 -13.55 2.33
C PRO A 145 1.12 -12.39 3.04
N GLU A 146 2.24 -12.70 3.72
CA GLU A 146 3.04 -11.69 4.40
C GLU A 146 3.31 -10.49 3.49
N ARG A 147 3.17 -9.29 4.07
CA ARG A 147 3.39 -8.04 3.34
C ARG A 147 4.83 -7.94 2.83
N GLN A 148 5.00 -7.20 1.77
CA GLN A 148 6.30 -6.76 1.29
C GLN A 148 6.38 -5.25 1.45
N ILE A 149 7.54 -4.72 1.82
CA ILE A 149 7.75 -3.30 2.08
C ILE A 149 8.87 -2.81 1.19
N LEU A 150 8.68 -1.63 0.60
CA LEU A 150 9.72 -0.89 -0.10
C LEU A 150 10.08 0.36 0.70
N ARG A 151 11.37 0.67 0.74
CA ARG A 151 11.90 1.96 1.13
C ARG A 151 12.10 2.79 -0.14
N LEU A 152 11.73 4.05 -0.05
CA LEU A 152 11.86 5.05 -1.09
C LEU A 152 12.85 6.10 -0.60
N ASP A 153 14.04 6.11 -1.17
CA ASP A 153 15.11 7.06 -0.86
C ASP A 153 15.10 8.18 -1.91
N GLU A 154 14.88 9.42 -1.47
CA GLU A 154 14.80 10.58 -2.38
C GLU A 154 16.13 10.79 -3.09
N LEU A 155 16.06 10.86 -4.41
CA LEU A 155 17.22 11.18 -5.25
C LEU A 155 17.39 12.70 -5.37
N PRO A 156 18.65 13.18 -5.46
CA PRO A 156 18.96 14.62 -5.54
C PRO A 156 18.46 15.29 -6.81
#